data_a0e57cb9d485b72329c19c51f2583c29
#
_entry.id   a0e57cb9d485b72329c19c51f2583c29
#
_cell.length_a   1.000
_cell.length_b   1.000
_cell.length_c   1.000
_cell.angle_alpha   90.00
_cell.angle_beta   90.00
_cell.angle_gamma   90.00
#
_symmetry.space_group_name_H-M   'P 1'
#
loop_
_entity.id
_entity.type
_entity.pdbx_description
1 polymer ?
#
loop_
_entity_poly.entity_id
_entity_poly.type
_entity_poly.pdbx_seq_one_letter_code
_entity_poly.pdbx_strand_id
1 'polypeptide(L)'
;MKQKFRYILLATLMLILPPTVSRAEDFVLTTAWIAQAQFAGYYIAKEKGFYSEVGLNVIIQHPSLTSSAFNRLKTEQCDAAMFSMMSAMDFISQGIPLVNIFQDSMNSSNILVSRWDTDPLKMKGKKVAIFNSDPNFLTYIMSKKEGMNYEWVRFTSNINLFLSGAVDATMVVSYNEYYQLMQAGYKLSEENLYRFSDHEYNIQENGVYVKQEYFKNHRETCRKFAQASRKGWEWAAAHQKEALDIVMKYVRRYNSPTNHVMQRLMLEEILRLQINHDTKQREFRVRQDMVEKASRLMVEAGMLRRPVTYKELIGQ
;
A
#
# COMPACT_ATOMS: atom_id res chain seq x y z
N MET A 1 80.96 -27.96 -31.29
CA MET A 1 80.14 -26.82 -30.97
C MET A 1 78.72 -27.29 -30.68
N LYS A 2 78.33 -27.29 -29.43
CA LYS A 2 76.98 -27.73 -29.00
C LYS A 2 76.18 -26.51 -28.53
N GLN A 3 75.20 -26.03 -29.32
CA GLN A 3 74.28 -24.99 -28.96
C GLN A 3 73.23 -25.59 -28.05
N LYS A 4 73.07 -25.05 -26.82
CA LYS A 4 72.02 -25.41 -25.89
C LYS A 4 70.81 -24.41 -26.10
N PHE A 5 69.71 -24.95 -26.61
CA PHE A 5 68.44 -24.23 -26.63
C PHE A 5 67.86 -24.17 -25.22
N ARG A 6 67.72 -22.98 -24.66
CA ARG A 6 66.96 -22.72 -23.42
C ARG A 6 65.51 -22.41 -23.78
N TYR A 7 64.58 -23.30 -23.46
CA TYR A 7 63.15 -23.00 -23.49
C TYR A 7 62.80 -22.25 -22.24
N ILE A 8 62.33 -21.00 -22.39
CA ILE A 8 61.72 -20.18 -21.31
C ILE A 8 60.25 -20.56 -21.31
N LEU A 9 59.82 -21.28 -20.29
CA LEU A 9 58.39 -21.59 -20.05
C LEU A 9 57.76 -20.38 -19.35
N LEU A 10 57.04 -19.52 -20.09
CA LEU A 10 56.19 -18.49 -19.49
C LEU A 10 54.93 -19.18 -18.91
N ALA A 11 54.92 -19.41 -17.61
CA ALA A 11 53.74 -19.79 -16.87
C ALA A 11 52.85 -18.56 -16.70
N THR A 12 51.79 -18.45 -17.51
CA THR A 12 50.74 -17.43 -17.34
C THR A 12 49.89 -17.84 -16.14
N LEU A 13 50.17 -17.27 -14.97
CA LEU A 13 49.36 -17.43 -13.77
C LEU A 13 48.04 -16.61 -13.98
N MET A 14 47.00 -17.27 -14.48
CA MET A 14 45.65 -16.70 -14.43
C MET A 14 45.24 -16.56 -12.96
N LEU A 15 45.30 -15.34 -12.42
CA LEU A 15 44.64 -15.00 -11.16
C LEU A 15 43.14 -15.15 -11.37
N ILE A 16 42.59 -16.31 -10.97
CA ILE A 16 41.18 -16.51 -10.78
C ILE A 16 40.82 -15.68 -9.54
N LEU A 17 40.44 -14.41 -9.72
CA LEU A 17 39.81 -13.61 -8.67
C LEU A 17 38.54 -14.36 -8.30
N PRO A 18 38.34 -14.71 -7.01
CA PRO A 18 37.07 -15.29 -6.59
C PRO A 18 35.96 -14.25 -6.96
N PRO A 19 34.80 -14.73 -7.44
CA PRO A 19 33.68 -13.81 -7.68
C PRO A 19 33.43 -13.07 -6.39
N THR A 20 33.56 -11.75 -6.43
CA THR A 20 33.14 -10.88 -5.32
C THR A 20 31.65 -11.11 -5.16
N VAL A 21 31.27 -11.91 -4.16
CA VAL A 21 29.87 -12.04 -3.74
C VAL A 21 29.48 -10.64 -3.27
N SER A 22 28.89 -9.86 -4.17
CA SER A 22 28.31 -8.58 -3.80
C SER A 22 27.28 -8.85 -2.72
N ARG A 23 27.52 -8.35 -1.52
CA ARG A 23 26.53 -8.42 -0.44
C ARG A 23 25.26 -7.75 -0.94
N ALA A 24 24.11 -8.43 -0.75
CA ALA A 24 22.82 -7.86 -1.09
C ALA A 24 22.63 -6.53 -0.35
N GLU A 25 22.13 -5.51 -1.06
CA GLU A 25 21.84 -4.20 -0.50
C GLU A 25 20.63 -4.29 0.43
N ASP A 26 20.77 -3.82 1.66
CA ASP A 26 19.65 -3.77 2.61
C ASP A 26 18.66 -2.68 2.16
N PHE A 27 17.37 -3.01 2.16
CA PHE A 27 16.28 -2.08 1.86
C PHE A 27 15.16 -2.29 2.87
N VAL A 28 14.86 -1.26 3.66
CA VAL A 28 13.88 -1.34 4.75
C VAL A 28 12.55 -0.75 4.29
N LEU A 29 11.52 -1.61 4.22
CA LEU A 29 10.14 -1.23 3.94
C LEU A 29 9.31 -1.24 5.23
N THR A 30 8.64 -0.14 5.55
CA THR A 30 7.58 -0.12 6.57
C THR A 30 6.21 -0.14 5.90
N THR A 31 5.40 -1.14 6.20
CA THR A 31 4.04 -1.30 5.67
C THR A 31 3.06 -0.29 6.28
N ALA A 32 1.85 -0.13 5.69
CA ALA A 32 0.85 0.81 6.18
C ALA A 32 0.19 0.36 7.51
N TRP A 33 0.16 -0.94 7.79
CA TRP A 33 -0.56 -1.53 8.92
C TRP A 33 0.14 -2.77 9.47
N ILE A 34 -0.45 -3.42 10.47
CA ILE A 34 0.00 -4.70 11.04
C ILE A 34 0.06 -5.80 9.98
N ALA A 35 0.75 -6.90 10.28
CA ALA A 35 0.94 -8.00 9.32
C ALA A 35 -0.39 -8.64 8.93
N GLN A 36 -0.69 -8.62 7.63
CA GLN A 36 -1.92 -9.15 7.04
C GLN A 36 -1.77 -9.34 5.52
N ALA A 37 -2.78 -9.96 4.88
CA ALA A 37 -2.76 -10.27 3.45
C ALA A 37 -2.69 -9.04 2.52
N GLN A 38 -3.00 -7.85 3.03
CA GLN A 38 -2.78 -6.59 2.33
C GLN A 38 -1.33 -6.43 1.82
N PHE A 39 -0.37 -7.12 2.43
CA PHE A 39 1.05 -7.03 2.09
C PHE A 39 1.62 -8.31 1.48
N ALA A 40 0.74 -9.22 1.02
CA ALA A 40 1.10 -10.55 0.54
C ALA A 40 2.22 -10.54 -0.50
N GLY A 41 2.15 -9.67 -1.51
CA GLY A 41 3.13 -9.62 -2.59
C GLY A 41 4.55 -9.35 -2.11
N TYR A 42 4.71 -8.50 -1.09
CA TYR A 42 6.01 -8.19 -0.49
C TYR A 42 6.57 -9.38 0.32
N TYR A 43 5.71 -10.06 1.08
CA TYR A 43 6.10 -11.28 1.81
C TYR A 43 6.53 -12.37 0.86
N ILE A 44 5.77 -12.56 -0.22
CA ILE A 44 6.06 -13.56 -1.24
C ILE A 44 7.35 -13.23 -1.98
N ALA A 45 7.55 -11.97 -2.36
CA ALA A 45 8.79 -11.55 -3.01
C ALA A 45 10.02 -11.84 -2.14
N LYS A 46 9.89 -11.71 -0.82
CA LYS A 46 10.93 -12.08 0.15
C LYS A 46 11.10 -13.60 0.28
N GLU A 47 10.03 -14.33 0.57
CA GLU A 47 10.08 -15.79 0.84
C GLU A 47 10.46 -16.61 -0.39
N LYS A 48 10.08 -16.14 -1.60
CA LYS A 48 10.44 -16.77 -2.87
C LYS A 48 11.80 -16.32 -3.42
N GLY A 49 12.48 -15.40 -2.73
CA GLY A 49 13.80 -14.94 -3.11
C GLY A 49 13.84 -13.91 -4.25
N PHE A 50 12.68 -13.35 -4.69
CA PHE A 50 12.65 -12.41 -5.82
C PHE A 50 13.43 -11.12 -5.55
N TYR A 51 13.51 -10.69 -4.30
CA TYR A 51 14.39 -9.58 -3.92
C TYR A 51 15.87 -9.98 -4.00
N SER A 52 16.22 -11.18 -3.53
CA SER A 52 17.60 -11.67 -3.59
C SER A 52 18.08 -11.86 -5.02
N GLU A 53 17.22 -12.29 -5.95
CA GLU A 53 17.52 -12.42 -7.39
C GLU A 53 17.99 -11.09 -8.02
N VAL A 54 17.54 -9.95 -7.46
CA VAL A 54 17.93 -8.60 -7.93
C VAL A 54 18.99 -7.95 -7.02
N GLY A 55 19.57 -8.71 -6.07
CA GLY A 55 20.63 -8.24 -5.17
C GLY A 55 20.14 -7.38 -4.02
N LEU A 56 18.86 -7.50 -3.61
CA LEU A 56 18.29 -6.80 -2.46
C LEU A 56 18.04 -7.75 -1.29
N ASN A 57 18.32 -7.27 -0.07
CA ASN A 57 17.84 -7.84 1.17
C ASN A 57 16.73 -6.95 1.74
N VAL A 58 15.46 -7.23 1.38
CA VAL A 58 14.34 -6.40 1.84
C VAL A 58 13.94 -6.79 3.27
N ILE A 59 13.98 -5.82 4.17
CA ILE A 59 13.53 -5.94 5.57
C ILE A 59 12.15 -5.33 5.68
N ILE A 60 11.13 -6.18 5.90
CA ILE A 60 9.74 -5.74 6.02
C ILE A 60 9.43 -5.50 7.49
N GLN A 61 9.03 -4.27 7.81
CA GLN A 61 8.61 -3.83 9.13
C GLN A 61 7.14 -3.42 9.12
N HIS A 62 6.52 -3.48 10.29
CA HIS A 62 5.15 -3.01 10.51
C HIS A 62 5.15 -1.80 11.45
N PRO A 63 4.21 -0.85 11.28
CA PRO A 63 4.06 0.26 12.22
C PRO A 63 3.68 -0.26 13.60
N SER A 64 3.91 0.57 14.62
CA SER A 64 3.48 0.34 15.98
C SER A 64 2.53 1.45 16.44
N LEU A 65 1.93 1.29 17.63
CA LEU A 65 1.06 2.32 18.22
C LEU A 65 1.78 3.67 18.41
N THR A 66 3.11 3.64 18.57
CA THR A 66 3.93 4.83 18.83
C THR A 66 4.70 5.33 17.61
N SER A 67 4.72 4.58 16.50
CA SER A 67 5.51 4.94 15.32
C SER A 67 4.81 4.52 14.03
N SER A 68 4.17 5.49 13.37
CA SER A 68 3.55 5.29 12.05
C SER A 68 4.59 5.05 10.95
N ALA A 69 4.14 4.50 9.81
CA ALA A 69 4.98 4.32 8.63
C ALA A 69 5.62 5.64 8.16
N PHE A 70 4.84 6.73 8.16
CA PHE A 70 5.34 8.06 7.79
C PHE A 70 6.41 8.57 8.78
N ASN A 71 6.20 8.42 10.09
CA ASN A 71 7.19 8.86 11.08
C ASN A 71 8.52 8.11 10.91
N ARG A 72 8.48 6.81 10.63
CA ARG A 72 9.67 6.01 10.35
C ARG A 72 10.42 6.49 9.11
N LEU A 73 9.70 6.79 8.03
CA LEU A 73 10.29 7.36 6.82
C LEU A 73 10.90 8.74 7.08
N LYS A 74 10.18 9.61 7.80
CA LYS A 74 10.63 10.95 8.16
C LYS A 74 11.92 10.94 8.98
N THR A 75 12.03 9.99 9.93
CA THR A 75 13.18 9.85 10.83
C THR A 75 14.25 8.87 10.34
N GLU A 76 14.18 8.45 9.07
CA GLU A 76 15.16 7.57 8.40
C GLU A 76 15.33 6.20 9.08
N GLN A 77 14.28 5.71 9.73
CA GLN A 77 14.21 4.36 10.28
C GLN A 77 13.80 3.32 9.23
N CYS A 78 13.44 3.76 8.03
CA CYS A 78 13.21 2.94 6.85
C CYS A 78 13.52 3.73 5.59
N ASP A 79 13.82 3.03 4.49
CA ASP A 79 14.08 3.61 3.17
C ASP A 79 12.79 3.92 2.43
N ALA A 80 11.78 3.07 2.64
CA ALA A 80 10.46 3.20 2.03
C ALA A 80 9.33 2.97 3.03
N ALA A 81 8.21 3.65 2.83
CA ALA A 81 7.01 3.46 3.62
C ALA A 81 5.75 3.41 2.75
N MET A 82 4.75 2.68 3.22
CA MET A 82 3.45 2.56 2.55
C MET A 82 2.43 3.49 3.21
N PHE A 83 1.71 4.22 2.38
CA PHE A 83 0.52 5.01 2.74
C PHE A 83 -0.30 5.35 1.50
N SER A 84 -1.47 5.98 1.70
CA SER A 84 -2.34 6.34 0.57
C SER A 84 -1.73 7.43 -0.29
N MET A 85 -2.08 7.44 -1.59
CA MET A 85 -1.64 8.47 -2.53
C MET A 85 -2.06 9.87 -2.07
N MET A 86 -3.25 10.03 -1.53
CA MET A 86 -3.72 11.33 -1.02
C MET A 86 -2.91 11.79 0.20
N SER A 87 -2.50 10.87 1.08
CA SER A 87 -1.58 11.19 2.19
C SER A 87 -0.21 11.64 1.68
N ALA A 88 0.32 10.96 0.65
CA ALA A 88 1.57 11.39 0.03
C ALA A 88 1.47 12.80 -0.58
N MET A 89 0.35 13.10 -1.25
CA MET A 89 0.09 14.44 -1.79
C MET A 89 0.01 15.51 -0.70
N ASP A 90 -0.64 15.21 0.42
CA ASP A 90 -0.69 16.10 1.57
C ASP A 90 0.71 16.41 2.10
N PHE A 91 1.54 15.38 2.32
CA PHE A 91 2.94 15.57 2.73
C PHE A 91 3.75 16.40 1.72
N ILE A 92 3.61 16.12 0.42
CA ILE A 92 4.28 16.89 -0.64
C ILE A 92 3.82 18.35 -0.61
N SER A 93 2.53 18.62 -0.44
CA SER A 93 1.99 19.98 -0.36
C SER A 93 2.50 20.76 0.85
N GLN A 94 2.87 20.06 1.93
CA GLN A 94 3.48 20.59 3.14
C GLN A 94 5.01 20.77 3.04
N GLY A 95 5.61 20.44 1.89
CA GLY A 95 7.05 20.61 1.64
C GLY A 95 7.88 19.38 2.02
N ILE A 96 7.30 18.21 2.14
CA ILE A 96 7.99 16.94 2.35
C ILE A 96 8.00 16.17 1.02
N PRO A 97 9.07 16.27 0.22
CA PRO A 97 9.10 15.69 -1.12
C PRO A 97 9.22 14.17 -1.08
N LEU A 98 8.21 13.50 -1.62
CA LEU A 98 8.11 12.05 -1.70
C LEU A 98 7.98 11.60 -3.16
N VAL A 99 8.44 10.38 -3.44
CA VAL A 99 8.33 9.74 -4.76
C VAL A 99 7.67 8.39 -4.60
N ASN A 100 6.62 8.12 -5.39
CA ASN A 100 6.02 6.81 -5.51
C ASN A 100 6.94 5.90 -6.33
N ILE A 101 7.34 4.78 -5.76
CA ILE A 101 8.18 3.78 -6.44
C ILE A 101 7.41 2.50 -6.81
N PHE A 102 6.22 2.32 -6.23
CA PHE A 102 5.35 1.18 -6.52
C PHE A 102 3.92 1.49 -6.08
N GLN A 103 2.94 1.22 -6.94
CA GLN A 103 1.52 1.41 -6.63
C GLN A 103 0.83 0.05 -6.63
N ASP A 104 0.28 -0.37 -5.49
CA ASP A 104 -0.31 -1.71 -5.35
C ASP A 104 -1.85 -1.73 -5.33
N SER A 105 -2.50 -0.57 -5.48
CA SER A 105 -3.95 -0.45 -5.59
C SER A 105 -4.33 0.38 -6.81
N MET A 106 -5.24 -0.12 -7.62
CA MET A 106 -5.77 0.58 -8.80
C MET A 106 -7.12 1.25 -8.52
N ASN A 107 -7.81 0.81 -7.48
CA ASN A 107 -9.15 1.27 -7.15
C ASN A 107 -9.26 1.59 -5.67
N SER A 108 -10.27 2.41 -5.31
CA SER A 108 -10.62 2.66 -3.91
C SER A 108 -11.24 1.43 -3.26
N SER A 109 -10.79 1.12 -2.06
CA SER A 109 -11.38 0.13 -1.17
C SER A 109 -12.40 0.70 -0.19
N ASN A 110 -12.52 2.03 -0.15
CA ASN A 110 -13.35 2.71 0.82
C ASN A 110 -14.84 2.50 0.57
N ILE A 111 -15.57 2.20 1.64
CA ILE A 111 -17.02 2.05 1.66
C ILE A 111 -17.55 2.78 2.87
N LEU A 112 -18.56 3.63 2.70
CA LEU A 112 -19.34 4.16 3.80
C LEU A 112 -20.57 3.24 4.00
N VAL A 113 -20.70 2.67 5.19
CA VAL A 113 -21.78 1.76 5.54
C VAL A 113 -22.72 2.47 6.51
N SER A 114 -23.99 2.59 6.16
CA SER A 114 -25.03 3.16 7.02
C SER A 114 -25.84 2.07 7.72
N ARG A 115 -26.64 2.50 8.71
CA ARG A 115 -27.56 1.62 9.41
C ARG A 115 -28.90 1.55 8.67
N TRP A 116 -29.62 0.46 8.87
CA TRP A 116 -31.09 0.36 8.63
C TRP A 116 -31.53 0.54 7.18
N ASP A 117 -30.86 -0.05 6.22
CA ASP A 117 -31.21 0.09 4.80
C ASP A 117 -31.39 1.59 4.39
N THR A 118 -30.58 2.46 4.97
CA THR A 118 -30.60 3.91 4.72
C THR A 118 -29.43 4.27 3.81
N ASP A 119 -29.71 4.92 2.69
CA ASP A 119 -28.70 5.47 1.79
C ASP A 119 -27.76 6.42 2.56
N PRO A 120 -26.43 6.17 2.57
CA PRO A 120 -25.47 7.02 3.24
C PRO A 120 -25.57 8.50 2.83
N LEU A 121 -25.97 8.81 1.60
CA LEU A 121 -26.17 10.19 1.12
C LEU A 121 -27.44 10.88 1.64
N LYS A 122 -28.29 10.16 2.37
CA LYS A 122 -29.50 10.72 3.02
C LYS A 122 -29.33 10.96 4.52
N MET A 123 -28.11 10.82 5.04
CA MET A 123 -27.81 10.85 6.48
C MET A 123 -27.24 12.21 6.95
N LYS A 124 -27.72 13.33 6.41
CA LYS A 124 -27.23 14.66 6.78
C LYS A 124 -27.26 14.89 8.29
N GLY A 125 -26.12 15.39 8.83
CA GLY A 125 -25.98 15.72 10.26
C GLY A 125 -25.87 14.51 11.19
N LYS A 126 -25.73 13.31 10.67
CA LYS A 126 -25.62 12.06 11.43
C LYS A 126 -24.18 11.77 11.89
N LYS A 127 -24.04 10.90 12.89
CA LYS A 127 -22.74 10.46 13.43
C LYS A 127 -22.10 9.44 12.52
N VAL A 128 -20.90 9.74 12.05
CA VAL A 128 -20.12 8.85 11.15
C VAL A 128 -18.78 8.52 11.78
N ALA A 129 -18.54 7.22 11.97
CA ALA A 129 -17.26 6.72 12.45
C ALA A 129 -16.22 6.66 11.32
N ILE A 130 -15.03 7.18 11.59
CA ILE A 130 -13.89 7.22 10.67
C ILE A 130 -12.60 6.80 11.36
N PHE A 131 -11.63 6.25 10.59
CA PHE A 131 -10.35 5.81 11.13
C PHE A 131 -9.56 6.98 11.74
N ASN A 132 -8.97 6.71 12.92
CA ASN A 132 -8.10 7.69 13.58
C ASN A 132 -6.72 7.78 12.91
N SER A 133 -6.24 6.68 12.33
CA SER A 133 -4.92 6.55 11.73
C SER A 133 -4.84 6.96 10.26
N ASP A 134 -6.00 7.12 9.60
CA ASP A 134 -6.10 7.55 8.21
C ASP A 134 -6.72 8.95 8.15
N PRO A 135 -6.22 9.86 7.30
CA PRO A 135 -6.83 11.19 7.10
C PRO A 135 -8.27 11.16 6.57
N ASN A 136 -8.74 10.02 6.04
CA ASN A 136 -10.10 9.82 5.50
C ASN A 136 -10.50 10.88 4.46
N PHE A 137 -9.55 11.34 3.64
CA PHE A 137 -9.74 12.44 2.70
C PHE A 137 -10.99 12.28 1.84
N LEU A 138 -11.19 11.10 1.24
CA LEU A 138 -12.33 10.87 0.35
C LEU A 138 -13.67 11.07 1.06
N THR A 139 -13.79 10.58 2.29
CA THR A 139 -15.02 10.71 3.08
C THR A 139 -15.32 12.17 3.44
N TYR A 140 -14.29 12.93 3.81
CA TYR A 140 -14.44 14.37 4.06
C TYR A 140 -14.78 15.14 2.79
N ILE A 141 -14.13 14.86 1.67
CA ILE A 141 -14.37 15.48 0.37
C ILE A 141 -15.83 15.23 -0.05
N MET A 142 -16.26 13.98 -0.02
CA MET A 142 -17.63 13.59 -0.35
C MET A 142 -18.62 14.29 0.56
N SER A 143 -18.43 14.23 1.88
CA SER A 143 -19.32 14.89 2.84
C SER A 143 -19.46 16.40 2.59
N LYS A 144 -18.34 17.07 2.29
CA LYS A 144 -18.33 18.51 1.99
C LYS A 144 -19.05 18.81 0.67
N LYS A 145 -18.78 18.04 -0.38
CA LYS A 145 -19.36 18.23 -1.71
C LYS A 145 -20.87 17.99 -1.72
N GLU A 146 -21.31 16.95 -1.04
CA GLU A 146 -22.73 16.57 -0.92
C GLU A 146 -23.47 17.34 0.20
N GLY A 147 -22.79 18.22 0.92
CA GLY A 147 -23.40 19.03 2.00
C GLY A 147 -23.93 18.20 3.17
N MET A 148 -23.28 17.08 3.49
CA MET A 148 -23.76 16.11 4.47
C MET A 148 -23.63 16.57 5.92
N ASN A 149 -22.63 17.41 6.24
CA ASN A 149 -22.41 17.96 7.60
C ASN A 149 -22.39 16.86 8.68
N TYR A 150 -21.68 15.77 8.44
CA TYR A 150 -21.58 14.66 9.39
C TYR A 150 -20.91 15.07 10.70
N GLU A 151 -21.37 14.51 11.82
CA GLU A 151 -20.66 14.54 13.10
C GLU A 151 -19.63 13.39 13.12
N TRP A 152 -18.35 13.75 13.12
CA TRP A 152 -17.27 12.78 12.99
C TRP A 152 -16.90 12.13 14.33
N VAL A 153 -16.92 10.80 14.38
CA VAL A 153 -16.48 10.01 15.53
C VAL A 153 -15.25 9.19 15.13
N ARG A 154 -14.12 9.41 15.80
CA ARG A 154 -12.87 8.71 15.48
C ARG A 154 -12.78 7.38 16.20
N PHE A 155 -12.35 6.33 15.49
CA PHE A 155 -12.08 5.01 16.05
C PHE A 155 -10.72 4.45 15.59
N THR A 156 -10.20 3.44 16.28
CA THR A 156 -8.85 2.91 16.02
C THR A 156 -8.83 1.71 15.09
N SER A 157 -9.60 0.66 15.37
CA SER A 157 -9.45 -0.59 14.62
C SER A 157 -10.64 -1.54 14.64
N ASN A 158 -11.80 -1.15 15.20
CA ASN A 158 -12.91 -2.07 15.31
C ASN A 158 -14.26 -1.41 14.96
N ILE A 159 -15.20 -2.25 14.53
CA ILE A 159 -16.55 -1.86 14.11
C ILE A 159 -17.54 -1.75 15.29
N ASN A 160 -17.08 -1.84 16.53
CA ASN A 160 -17.98 -1.95 17.70
C ASN A 160 -18.85 -0.71 17.92
N LEU A 161 -18.33 0.49 17.64
CA LEU A 161 -19.15 1.73 17.72
C LEU A 161 -20.36 1.65 16.78
N PHE A 162 -20.16 1.10 15.59
CA PHE A 162 -21.24 0.92 14.63
C PHE A 162 -22.18 -0.21 15.05
N LEU A 163 -21.68 -1.38 15.43
CA LEU A 163 -22.51 -2.50 15.85
C LEU A 163 -23.34 -2.20 17.10
N SER A 164 -22.79 -1.45 18.07
CA SER A 164 -23.52 -1.04 19.29
C SER A 164 -24.57 0.03 19.08
N GLY A 165 -24.61 0.67 17.91
CA GLY A 165 -25.53 1.78 17.66
C GLY A 165 -25.06 3.15 18.12
N ALA A 166 -23.80 3.30 18.52
CA ALA A 166 -23.25 4.57 18.95
C ALA A 166 -23.06 5.58 17.79
N VAL A 167 -23.01 5.09 16.55
CA VAL A 167 -22.92 5.89 15.33
C VAL A 167 -23.90 5.41 14.27
N ASP A 168 -24.28 6.28 13.36
CA ASP A 168 -25.27 6.04 12.31
C ASP A 168 -24.62 5.43 11.04
N ALA A 169 -23.34 5.69 10.81
CA ALA A 169 -22.56 5.10 9.73
C ALA A 169 -21.10 4.90 10.14
N THR A 170 -20.40 4.09 9.38
CA THR A 170 -18.96 3.84 9.58
C THR A 170 -18.23 3.73 8.25
N MET A 171 -17.05 4.34 8.18
CA MET A 171 -16.08 4.03 7.13
C MET A 171 -15.50 2.63 7.35
N VAL A 172 -15.41 1.87 6.28
CA VAL A 172 -14.78 0.56 6.24
C VAL A 172 -13.96 0.42 4.96
N VAL A 173 -13.01 -0.52 4.94
CA VAL A 173 -12.37 -0.94 3.70
C VAL A 173 -12.93 -2.28 3.24
N SER A 174 -13.07 -2.46 1.93
CA SER A 174 -13.69 -3.65 1.33
C SER A 174 -12.96 -4.95 1.66
N TYR A 175 -11.66 -4.89 1.99
CA TYR A 175 -10.85 -6.07 2.28
C TYR A 175 -10.76 -6.42 3.79
N ASN A 176 -11.29 -5.60 4.69
CA ASN A 176 -11.19 -5.85 6.15
C ASN A 176 -12.53 -5.65 6.88
N GLU A 177 -12.87 -4.41 7.32
CA GLU A 177 -14.04 -4.17 8.18
C GLU A 177 -15.35 -4.55 7.51
N TYR A 178 -15.45 -4.47 6.18
CA TYR A 178 -16.59 -4.96 5.43
C TYR A 178 -16.89 -6.44 5.76
N TYR A 179 -15.87 -7.28 5.74
CA TYR A 179 -16.01 -8.70 6.11
C TYR A 179 -16.23 -8.90 7.61
N GLN A 180 -15.70 -8.05 8.48
CA GLN A 180 -15.98 -8.10 9.91
C GLN A 180 -17.47 -7.81 10.18
N LEU A 181 -18.08 -6.85 9.49
CA LEU A 181 -19.52 -6.58 9.56
C LEU A 181 -20.34 -7.80 9.13
N MET A 182 -19.98 -8.44 8.01
CA MET A 182 -20.64 -9.66 7.56
C MET A 182 -20.52 -10.79 8.60
N GLN A 183 -19.34 -11.00 9.16
CA GLN A 183 -19.13 -12.05 10.18
C GLN A 183 -19.87 -11.75 11.49
N ALA A 184 -20.08 -10.49 11.82
CA ALA A 184 -20.90 -10.07 12.95
C ALA A 184 -22.42 -10.23 12.68
N GLY A 185 -22.82 -10.72 11.50
CA GLY A 185 -24.21 -10.90 11.11
C GLY A 185 -24.90 -9.59 10.71
N TYR A 186 -24.16 -8.51 10.45
CA TYR A 186 -24.74 -7.27 9.97
C TYR A 186 -25.24 -7.43 8.53
N LYS A 187 -26.51 -7.07 8.27
CA LYS A 187 -27.10 -7.14 6.94
C LYS A 187 -26.56 -5.99 6.08
N LEU A 188 -25.75 -6.34 5.10
CA LEU A 188 -25.24 -5.42 4.07
C LEU A 188 -26.11 -5.54 2.82
N SER A 189 -26.57 -4.42 2.30
CA SER A 189 -27.34 -4.31 1.05
C SER A 189 -26.83 -3.11 0.25
N GLU A 190 -27.09 -3.06 -1.04
CA GLU A 190 -26.68 -1.90 -1.86
C GLU A 190 -27.33 -0.59 -1.40
N GLU A 191 -28.45 -0.67 -0.66
CA GLU A 191 -29.14 0.51 -0.12
C GLU A 191 -28.39 1.18 1.03
N ASN A 192 -27.60 0.40 1.81
CA ASN A 192 -26.84 0.93 2.95
C ASN A 192 -25.33 1.00 2.70
N LEU A 193 -24.90 0.91 1.44
CA LEU A 193 -23.50 0.97 1.03
C LEU A 193 -23.26 2.13 0.07
N TYR A 194 -22.24 2.92 0.34
CA TYR A 194 -21.70 3.88 -0.61
C TYR A 194 -20.25 3.47 -0.91
N ARG A 195 -20.04 2.83 -2.06
CA ARG A 195 -18.71 2.38 -2.52
C ARG A 195 -18.05 3.52 -3.28
N PHE A 196 -16.96 4.03 -2.76
CA PHE A 196 -16.24 5.13 -3.40
C PHE A 196 -15.70 4.76 -4.80
N SER A 197 -15.41 3.46 -5.02
CA SER A 197 -14.99 2.93 -6.33
C SER A 197 -16.03 3.09 -7.45
N ASP A 198 -17.31 3.18 -7.12
CA ASP A 198 -18.40 3.21 -8.08
C ASP A 198 -18.77 4.64 -8.49
N HIS A 199 -18.08 5.63 -7.92
CA HIS A 199 -18.34 7.05 -8.11
C HIS A 199 -17.07 7.80 -8.57
N GLU A 200 -17.20 9.10 -8.74
CA GLU A 200 -16.07 9.98 -9.09
C GLU A 200 -14.89 9.94 -8.09
N TYR A 201 -15.14 9.39 -6.91
CA TYR A 201 -14.15 9.21 -5.85
C TYR A 201 -13.30 7.93 -5.97
N ASN A 202 -13.40 7.19 -7.09
CA ASN A 202 -12.49 6.08 -7.36
C ASN A 202 -11.09 6.61 -7.61
N ILE A 203 -10.22 6.48 -6.60
CA ILE A 203 -8.84 6.95 -6.58
C ILE A 203 -7.93 5.76 -6.25
N GLN A 204 -6.74 5.71 -6.84
CA GLN A 204 -5.70 4.77 -6.40
C GLN A 204 -5.32 5.07 -4.95
N GLU A 205 -5.24 4.04 -4.12
CA GLU A 205 -4.99 4.23 -2.69
C GLU A 205 -3.53 3.98 -2.32
N ASN A 206 -3.23 2.77 -1.87
CA ASN A 206 -1.93 2.47 -1.28
C ASN A 206 -0.81 2.37 -2.32
N GLY A 207 0.34 2.93 -1.95
CA GLY A 207 1.57 2.85 -2.69
C GLY A 207 2.78 2.83 -1.76
N VAL A 208 3.95 2.57 -2.32
CA VAL A 208 5.24 2.62 -1.64
C VAL A 208 5.97 3.89 -2.03
N TYR A 209 6.38 4.64 -1.03
CA TYR A 209 7.01 5.95 -1.17
C TYR A 209 8.37 5.98 -0.52
N VAL A 210 9.28 6.70 -1.16
CA VAL A 210 10.61 7.05 -0.63
C VAL A 210 10.76 8.56 -0.58
N LYS A 211 11.72 9.07 0.20
CA LYS A 211 12.12 10.49 0.11
C LYS A 211 12.69 10.78 -1.29
N GLN A 212 12.44 11.97 -1.82
CA GLN A 212 12.96 12.37 -3.14
C GLN A 212 14.49 12.32 -3.21
N GLU A 213 15.18 12.65 -2.12
CA GLU A 213 16.63 12.56 -2.03
C GLU A 213 17.10 11.11 -2.13
N TYR A 214 16.46 10.19 -1.41
CA TYR A 214 16.75 8.77 -1.53
C TYR A 214 16.55 8.29 -2.98
N PHE A 215 15.43 8.65 -3.60
CA PHE A 215 15.15 8.29 -5.00
C PHE A 215 16.21 8.78 -5.98
N LYS A 216 16.71 10.02 -5.81
CA LYS A 216 17.77 10.56 -6.68
C LYS A 216 19.05 9.75 -6.62
N ASN A 217 19.42 9.28 -5.43
CA ASN A 217 20.68 8.57 -5.17
C ASN A 217 20.56 7.04 -5.39
N HIS A 218 19.35 6.46 -5.31
CA HIS A 218 19.08 5.02 -5.31
C HIS A 218 18.01 4.61 -6.34
N ARG A 219 18.01 5.23 -7.52
CA ARG A 219 17.00 4.95 -8.57
C ARG A 219 16.97 3.47 -8.97
N GLU A 220 18.14 2.86 -9.08
CA GLU A 220 18.25 1.45 -9.47
C GLU A 220 17.72 0.51 -8.38
N THR A 221 18.00 0.79 -7.12
CA THR A 221 17.46 0.08 -5.95
C THR A 221 15.93 0.16 -5.92
N CYS A 222 15.36 1.34 -6.13
CA CYS A 222 13.91 1.54 -6.23
C CYS A 222 13.30 0.74 -7.39
N ARG A 223 13.94 0.74 -8.56
CA ARG A 223 13.50 -0.03 -9.73
C ARG A 223 13.52 -1.54 -9.47
N LYS A 224 14.60 -2.05 -8.88
CA LYS A 224 14.76 -3.46 -8.50
C LYS A 224 13.70 -3.89 -7.48
N PHE A 225 13.46 -3.06 -6.45
CA PHE A 225 12.42 -3.29 -5.46
C PHE A 225 11.04 -3.39 -6.13
N ALA A 226 10.68 -2.43 -6.98
CA ALA A 226 9.39 -2.42 -7.69
C ALA A 226 9.21 -3.66 -8.58
N GLN A 227 10.24 -4.05 -9.33
CA GLN A 227 10.23 -5.23 -10.20
C GLN A 227 10.01 -6.53 -9.41
N ALA A 228 10.75 -6.72 -8.33
CA ALA A 228 10.63 -7.90 -7.48
C ALA A 228 9.28 -7.94 -6.73
N SER A 229 8.80 -6.78 -6.25
CA SER A 229 7.47 -6.66 -5.62
C SER A 229 6.35 -7.02 -6.59
N ARG A 230 6.41 -6.53 -7.83
CA ARG A 230 5.48 -6.90 -8.90
C ARG A 230 5.45 -8.42 -9.11
N LYS A 231 6.62 -9.05 -9.25
CA LYS A 231 6.75 -10.51 -9.39
C LYS A 231 6.09 -11.25 -8.22
N GLY A 232 6.24 -10.73 -6.98
CA GLY A 232 5.58 -11.27 -5.79
C GLY A 232 4.06 -11.20 -5.86
N TRP A 233 3.49 -10.08 -6.30
CA TRP A 233 2.05 -9.92 -6.47
C TRP A 233 1.48 -10.77 -7.62
N GLU A 234 2.16 -10.85 -8.76
CA GLU A 234 1.78 -11.70 -9.88
C GLU A 234 1.79 -13.17 -9.46
N TRP A 235 2.80 -13.58 -8.68
CA TRP A 235 2.87 -14.93 -8.13
C TRP A 235 1.73 -15.20 -7.13
N ALA A 236 1.42 -14.25 -6.24
CA ALA A 236 0.30 -14.35 -5.30
C ALA A 236 -1.03 -14.59 -6.02
N ALA A 237 -1.27 -13.88 -7.12
CA ALA A 237 -2.49 -14.02 -7.91
C ALA A 237 -2.62 -15.41 -8.55
N ALA A 238 -1.51 -16.01 -8.97
CA ALA A 238 -1.47 -17.33 -9.59
C ALA A 238 -1.51 -18.49 -8.56
N HIS A 239 -1.09 -18.24 -7.29
CA HIS A 239 -0.88 -19.27 -6.27
C HIS A 239 -1.50 -18.88 -4.92
N GLN A 240 -2.78 -18.50 -4.92
CA GLN A 240 -3.44 -17.88 -3.75
C GLN A 240 -3.38 -18.73 -2.48
N LYS A 241 -3.48 -20.07 -2.58
CA LYS A 241 -3.39 -20.96 -1.43
C LYS A 241 -2.02 -20.88 -0.76
N GLU A 242 -0.95 -21.03 -1.53
CA GLU A 242 0.43 -20.94 -1.01
C GLU A 242 0.76 -19.51 -0.54
N ALA A 243 0.23 -18.49 -1.24
CA ALA A 243 0.34 -17.10 -0.84
C ALA A 243 -0.26 -16.87 0.55
N LEU A 244 -1.43 -17.43 0.81
CA LEU A 244 -2.09 -17.37 2.11
C LEU A 244 -1.27 -18.09 3.19
N ASP A 245 -0.67 -19.24 2.90
CA ASP A 245 0.22 -19.94 3.84
C ASP A 245 1.43 -19.07 4.23
N ILE A 246 2.02 -18.36 3.26
CA ILE A 246 3.10 -17.40 3.51
C ILE A 246 2.60 -16.24 4.38
N VAL A 247 1.46 -15.62 4.04
CA VAL A 247 0.85 -14.55 4.83
C VAL A 247 0.65 -14.98 6.28
N MET A 248 0.13 -16.18 6.50
CA MET A 248 -0.12 -16.70 7.84
C MET A 248 1.16 -16.93 8.68
N LYS A 249 2.33 -17.12 8.05
CA LYS A 249 3.61 -17.09 8.79
C LYS A 249 3.88 -15.71 9.38
N TYR A 250 3.66 -14.66 8.60
CA TYR A 250 3.84 -13.26 9.06
C TYR A 250 2.81 -12.89 10.11
N VAL A 251 1.54 -13.23 9.90
CA VAL A 251 0.46 -13.04 10.89
C VAL A 251 0.84 -13.62 12.25
N ARG A 252 1.31 -14.87 12.28
CA ARG A 252 1.77 -15.52 13.52
C ARG A 252 3.03 -14.86 14.10
N ARG A 253 4.02 -14.54 13.25
CA ARG A 253 5.28 -13.91 13.66
C ARG A 253 5.06 -12.58 14.37
N TYR A 254 4.09 -11.80 13.92
CA TYR A 254 3.76 -10.47 14.44
C TYR A 254 2.55 -10.45 15.39
N ASN A 255 2.02 -11.62 15.74
CA ASN A 255 0.84 -11.77 16.63
C ASN A 255 -0.35 -10.90 16.17
N SER A 256 -0.60 -10.81 14.86
CA SER A 256 -1.73 -10.03 14.34
C SER A 256 -3.06 -10.66 14.72
N PRO A 257 -4.01 -9.90 15.29
CA PRO A 257 -5.31 -10.41 15.76
C PRO A 257 -6.25 -10.67 14.59
N THR A 258 -6.09 -11.79 13.91
CA THR A 258 -6.87 -12.19 12.73
C THR A 258 -6.92 -13.72 12.60
N ASN A 259 -7.67 -14.22 11.63
CA ASN A 259 -7.78 -15.64 11.36
C ASN A 259 -7.61 -15.96 9.87
N HIS A 260 -7.49 -17.25 9.56
CA HIS A 260 -7.23 -17.74 8.21
C HIS A 260 -8.33 -17.34 7.20
N VAL A 261 -9.61 -17.38 7.61
CA VAL A 261 -10.74 -17.03 6.74
C VAL A 261 -10.69 -15.56 6.35
N MET A 262 -10.47 -14.68 7.35
CA MET A 262 -10.32 -13.24 7.11
C MET A 262 -9.14 -12.94 6.17
N GLN A 263 -8.01 -13.61 6.37
CA GLN A 263 -6.83 -13.37 5.54
C GLN A 263 -7.01 -13.88 4.10
N ARG A 264 -7.78 -14.96 3.90
CA ARG A 264 -8.15 -15.43 2.56
C ARG A 264 -9.05 -14.43 1.84
N LEU A 265 -10.13 -13.97 2.49
CA LEU A 265 -11.03 -12.96 1.93
C LEU A 265 -10.31 -11.65 1.63
N MET A 266 -9.42 -11.24 2.53
CA MET A 266 -8.58 -10.05 2.33
C MET A 266 -7.66 -10.22 1.12
N LEU A 267 -6.99 -11.36 0.97
CA LEU A 267 -6.11 -11.62 -0.18
C LEU A 267 -6.87 -11.54 -1.50
N GLU A 268 -8.02 -12.21 -1.57
CA GLU A 268 -8.89 -12.21 -2.75
C GLU A 268 -9.29 -10.78 -3.14
N GLU A 269 -9.72 -9.98 -2.17
CA GLU A 269 -10.15 -8.60 -2.42
C GLU A 269 -8.99 -7.67 -2.79
N ILE A 270 -7.83 -7.77 -2.12
CA ILE A 270 -6.63 -6.99 -2.49
C ILE A 270 -6.21 -7.31 -3.92
N LEU A 271 -6.22 -8.59 -4.30
CA LEU A 271 -5.90 -8.99 -5.68
C LEU A 271 -6.90 -8.43 -6.70
N ARG A 272 -8.17 -8.29 -6.33
CA ARG A 272 -9.21 -7.66 -7.16
C ARG A 272 -8.97 -6.16 -7.32
N LEU A 273 -8.63 -5.46 -6.22
CA LEU A 273 -8.34 -4.02 -6.22
C LEU A 273 -7.14 -3.62 -7.09
N GLN A 274 -6.27 -4.57 -7.44
CA GLN A 274 -5.13 -4.36 -8.34
C GLN A 274 -5.50 -4.42 -9.83
N ILE A 275 -6.75 -4.78 -10.16
CA ILE A 275 -7.21 -4.85 -11.55
C ILE A 275 -7.68 -3.46 -11.98
N ASN A 276 -7.04 -2.93 -13.02
CA ASN A 276 -7.50 -1.71 -13.65
C ASN A 276 -8.85 -1.96 -14.34
N HIS A 277 -9.86 -1.13 -14.05
CA HIS A 277 -11.22 -1.30 -14.58
C HIS A 277 -11.29 -1.13 -16.10
N ASP A 278 -10.42 -0.31 -16.69
CA ASP A 278 -10.42 -0.02 -18.12
C ASP A 278 -9.74 -1.13 -18.92
N THR A 279 -8.50 -1.51 -18.47
CA THR A 279 -7.68 -2.50 -19.19
C THR A 279 -7.99 -3.94 -18.81
N LYS A 280 -8.70 -4.17 -17.70
CA LYS A 280 -8.94 -5.48 -17.09
C LYS A 280 -7.66 -6.23 -16.72
N GLN A 281 -6.54 -5.52 -16.62
CA GLN A 281 -5.24 -6.08 -16.28
C GLN A 281 -4.80 -5.64 -14.89
N ARG A 282 -3.97 -6.46 -14.27
CA ARG A 282 -3.29 -6.11 -13.02
C ARG A 282 -2.19 -5.10 -13.32
N GLU A 283 -2.25 -3.97 -12.64
CA GLU A 283 -1.27 -2.89 -12.82
C GLU A 283 -0.66 -2.47 -11.48
N PHE A 284 0.59 -1.93 -11.55
CA PHE A 284 1.37 -1.54 -10.38
C PHE A 284 2.05 -0.19 -10.59
N ARG A 285 1.36 0.72 -11.27
CA ARG A 285 1.86 2.06 -11.58
C ARG A 285 0.87 3.13 -11.16
N VAL A 286 1.39 4.28 -10.78
CA VAL A 286 0.55 5.48 -10.62
C VAL A 286 0.04 5.91 -11.99
N ARG A 287 -1.25 6.22 -12.07
CA ARG A 287 -1.90 6.76 -13.27
C ARG A 287 -1.97 8.28 -13.17
N GLN A 288 -1.59 8.97 -14.24
CA GLN A 288 -1.61 10.43 -14.30
C GLN A 288 -3.01 11.00 -14.06
N ASP A 289 -4.03 10.45 -14.71
CA ASP A 289 -5.43 10.86 -14.56
C ASP A 289 -5.94 10.72 -13.12
N MET A 290 -5.49 9.69 -12.39
CA MET A 290 -5.83 9.49 -10.97
C MET A 290 -5.13 10.51 -10.07
N VAL A 291 -3.87 10.86 -10.36
CA VAL A 291 -3.15 11.91 -9.63
C VAL A 291 -3.82 13.26 -9.83
N GLU A 292 -4.13 13.62 -11.08
CA GLU A 292 -4.81 14.87 -11.41
C GLU A 292 -6.20 14.96 -10.76
N LYS A 293 -6.96 13.86 -10.78
CA LYS A 293 -8.26 13.76 -10.12
C LYS A 293 -8.13 13.95 -8.60
N ALA A 294 -7.24 13.20 -7.94
CA ALA A 294 -7.03 13.30 -6.50
C ALA A 294 -6.58 14.71 -6.09
N SER A 295 -5.61 15.28 -6.81
CA SER A 295 -5.09 16.62 -6.57
C SER A 295 -6.20 17.68 -6.67
N ARG A 296 -7.02 17.62 -7.73
CA ARG A 296 -8.17 18.51 -7.91
C ARG A 296 -9.19 18.40 -6.77
N LEU A 297 -9.62 17.19 -6.43
CA LEU A 297 -10.58 16.94 -5.35
C LEU A 297 -10.07 17.50 -4.01
N MET A 298 -8.80 17.29 -3.69
CA MET A 298 -8.20 17.78 -2.45
C MET A 298 -8.05 19.30 -2.43
N VAL A 299 -7.71 19.94 -3.54
CA VAL A 299 -7.62 21.39 -3.66
C VAL A 299 -9.01 22.04 -3.52
N GLU A 300 -10.03 21.53 -4.22
CA GLU A 300 -11.42 22.02 -4.14
C GLU A 300 -11.98 21.89 -2.71
N ALA A 301 -11.59 20.83 -2.00
CA ALA A 301 -11.95 20.64 -0.60
C ALA A 301 -11.14 21.51 0.39
N GLY A 302 -10.11 22.21 -0.09
CA GLY A 302 -9.20 23.01 0.76
C GLY A 302 -8.25 22.19 1.61
N MET A 303 -7.95 20.95 1.20
CA MET A 303 -7.07 20.02 1.91
C MET A 303 -5.62 20.10 1.46
N LEU A 304 -5.36 20.60 0.25
CA LEU A 304 -4.00 20.88 -0.23
C LEU A 304 -3.79 22.40 -0.30
N ARG A 305 -2.59 22.82 0.07
CA ARG A 305 -2.14 24.23 -0.08
C ARG A 305 -1.90 24.60 -1.54
N ARG A 306 -1.54 23.64 -2.38
CA ARG A 306 -1.33 23.75 -3.82
C ARG A 306 -1.58 22.42 -4.51
N PRO A 307 -1.85 22.40 -5.81
CA PRO A 307 -1.89 21.15 -6.57
C PRO A 307 -0.57 20.39 -6.47
N VAL A 308 -0.66 19.07 -6.44
CA VAL A 308 0.48 18.15 -6.58
C VAL A 308 0.38 17.50 -7.95
N THR A 309 1.48 17.56 -8.72
CA THR A 309 1.52 17.06 -10.10
C THR A 309 1.96 15.60 -10.16
N TYR A 310 1.59 14.94 -11.27
CA TYR A 310 2.06 13.59 -11.57
C TYR A 310 3.60 13.49 -11.57
N LYS A 311 4.28 14.48 -12.20
CA LYS A 311 5.73 14.51 -12.27
C LYS A 311 6.40 14.59 -10.89
N GLU A 312 5.86 15.42 -9.99
CA GLU A 312 6.34 15.48 -8.61
C GLU A 312 6.19 14.12 -7.93
N LEU A 313 5.03 13.47 -8.08
CA LEU A 313 4.74 12.21 -7.39
C LEU A 313 5.61 11.05 -7.88
N ILE A 314 6.07 11.06 -9.13
CA ILE A 314 6.95 10.02 -9.69
C ILE A 314 8.42 10.43 -9.79
N GLY A 315 8.79 11.59 -9.25
CA GLY A 315 10.18 12.05 -9.18
C GLY A 315 10.78 12.49 -10.53
N GLN A 316 10.00 13.12 -11.40
CA GLN A 316 10.39 13.66 -12.71
C GLN A 316 10.40 15.19 -12.73
#